data_853667bf01e2f2783784465052266e2a
#
_entry.id   853667bf01e2f2783784465052266e2a
#
_cell.length_a   1.000
_cell.length_b   1.000
_cell.length_c   1.000
_cell.angle_alpha   90.00
_cell.angle_beta   90.00
_cell.angle_gamma   90.00
#
_symmetry.space_group_name_H-M   'P 1'
#
loop_
_entity.id
_entity.type
_entity.pdbx_description
1 polymer ?
#
loop_
_entity_poly.entity_id
_entity_poly.type
_entity_poly.pdbx_seq_one_letter_code
_entity_poly.pdbx_strand_id
1 'polypeptide(L)'
;MNRLLIAGLVLLFCSCKKYIQKQEQNALEAVVTNGLWYVAGYEQNDSDITSSFSGYLFKFDANNTVTATGGNTTVTGQWSDNINARTVTADFAGAAAPLVYLNETWTITDSYTDSVSAKCVDTVNHTTNFLQLKKQ
;
A
#
# COMPACT_ATOMS: atom_id res chain seq x y z
N MET A 1 -38.40 26.01 -17.75
CA MET A 1 -37.07 26.58 -17.52
C MET A 1 -36.32 26.02 -16.31
N ASN A 2 -36.99 25.55 -15.27
CA ASN A 2 -36.30 25.09 -14.07
C ASN A 2 -35.76 23.67 -14.10
N ARG A 3 -36.02 22.87 -15.14
CA ARG A 3 -35.53 21.49 -15.25
C ARG A 3 -34.11 21.37 -15.82
N LEU A 4 -33.64 22.36 -16.54
CA LEU A 4 -32.29 22.36 -17.11
C LEU A 4 -31.19 22.74 -16.12
N LEU A 5 -31.52 23.51 -15.08
CA LEU A 5 -30.59 23.94 -14.05
C LEU A 5 -30.23 22.80 -13.08
N ILE A 6 -31.16 21.86 -12.85
CA ILE A 6 -30.93 20.73 -11.94
C ILE A 6 -30.00 19.68 -12.57
N ALA A 7 -30.09 19.47 -13.88
CA ALA A 7 -29.20 18.53 -14.59
C ALA A 7 -27.74 19.00 -14.63
N GLY A 8 -27.53 20.31 -14.75
CA GLY A 8 -26.20 20.92 -14.73
C GLY A 8 -25.51 20.83 -13.36
N LEU A 9 -26.29 20.92 -12.29
CA LEU A 9 -25.76 20.87 -10.92
C LEU A 9 -25.32 19.45 -10.53
N VAL A 10 -26.03 18.42 -10.98
CA VAL A 10 -25.67 17.01 -10.73
C VAL A 10 -24.37 16.62 -11.43
N LEU A 11 -24.11 17.14 -12.62
CA LEU A 11 -22.87 16.89 -13.37
C LEU A 11 -21.65 17.54 -12.69
N LEU A 12 -21.83 18.68 -12.03
CA LEU A 12 -20.77 19.36 -11.29
C LEU A 12 -20.36 18.57 -10.05
N PHE A 13 -21.30 17.93 -9.34
CA PHE A 13 -20.98 17.10 -8.17
C PHE A 13 -20.20 15.82 -8.56
N CYS A 14 -20.53 15.16 -9.67
CA CYS A 14 -19.78 14.00 -10.17
C CYS A 14 -18.36 14.36 -10.60
N SER A 15 -18.17 15.53 -11.18
CA SER A 15 -16.86 16.02 -11.63
C SER A 15 -15.93 16.32 -10.45
N CYS A 16 -16.43 16.93 -9.39
CA CYS A 16 -15.67 17.23 -8.18
C CYS A 16 -15.21 15.95 -7.45
N LYS A 17 -16.05 14.93 -7.38
CA LYS A 17 -15.70 13.67 -6.70
C LYS A 17 -14.55 12.93 -7.40
N LYS A 18 -14.57 12.83 -8.73
CA LYS A 18 -13.47 12.23 -9.51
C LYS A 18 -12.17 13.01 -9.39
N TYR A 19 -12.24 14.32 -9.35
CA TYR A 19 -11.07 15.17 -9.19
C TYR A 19 -10.41 15.00 -7.82
N ILE A 20 -11.18 14.93 -6.75
CA ILE A 20 -10.69 14.69 -5.39
C ILE A 20 -10.03 13.31 -5.28
N GLN A 21 -10.64 12.26 -5.82
CA GLN A 21 -10.08 10.90 -5.81
C GLN A 21 -8.74 10.83 -6.55
N LYS A 22 -8.62 11.49 -7.70
CA LYS A 22 -7.37 11.53 -8.45
C LYS A 22 -6.26 12.28 -7.71
N GLN A 23 -6.60 13.34 -6.98
CA GLN A 23 -5.64 14.08 -6.15
C GLN A 23 -5.17 13.26 -4.96
N GLU A 24 -6.05 12.52 -4.31
CA GLU A 24 -5.71 11.61 -3.21
C GLU A 24 -4.78 10.49 -3.69
N GLN A 25 -5.03 9.92 -4.85
CA GLN A 25 -4.17 8.90 -5.45
C GLN A 25 -2.79 9.45 -5.76
N ASN A 26 -2.70 10.62 -6.39
CA ASN A 26 -1.43 11.27 -6.69
C ASN A 26 -0.64 11.61 -5.42
N ALA A 27 -1.31 12.04 -4.37
CA ALA A 27 -0.69 12.32 -3.08
C ALA A 27 -0.14 11.05 -2.44
N LEU A 28 -0.87 9.94 -2.49
CA LEU A 28 -0.43 8.64 -1.99
C LEU A 28 0.81 8.15 -2.76
N GLU A 29 0.76 8.18 -4.09
CA GLU A 29 1.89 7.79 -4.93
C GLU A 29 3.13 8.63 -4.63
N ALA A 30 2.99 9.94 -4.46
CA ALA A 30 4.10 10.83 -4.14
C ALA A 30 4.76 10.48 -2.79
N VAL A 31 3.99 10.08 -1.80
CA VAL A 31 4.50 9.66 -0.50
C VAL A 31 5.21 8.31 -0.61
N VAL A 32 4.57 7.33 -1.24
CA VAL A 32 5.05 5.95 -1.31
C VAL A 32 6.32 5.85 -2.17
N THR A 33 6.40 6.58 -3.28
CA THR A 33 7.54 6.54 -4.20
C THR A 33 8.72 7.42 -3.76
N ASN A 34 8.56 8.21 -2.70
CA ASN A 34 9.62 9.05 -2.18
C ASN A 34 10.40 8.34 -1.06
N GLY A 35 11.67 8.04 -1.31
CA GLY A 35 12.58 7.47 -0.34
C GLY A 35 12.54 5.94 -0.25
N LEU A 36 13.20 5.43 0.78
CA LEU A 36 13.30 4.01 1.07
C LEU A 36 12.47 3.70 2.33
N TRP A 37 11.88 2.52 2.33
CA TRP A 37 11.06 2.03 3.43
C TRP A 37 11.68 0.80 4.05
N TYR A 38 11.41 0.58 5.32
CA TYR A 38 11.74 -0.66 6.02
C TYR A 38 10.54 -1.18 6.81
N VAL A 39 10.52 -2.47 7.09
CA VAL A 39 9.49 -3.07 7.96
C VAL A 39 9.82 -2.74 9.40
N ALA A 40 9.04 -1.86 10.00
CA ALA A 40 9.16 -1.47 11.41
C ALA A 40 8.37 -2.39 12.33
N GLY A 41 7.37 -3.08 11.81
CA GLY A 41 6.58 -4.07 12.54
C GLY A 41 5.88 -5.03 11.59
N TYR A 42 5.90 -6.30 11.92
CA TYR A 42 5.12 -7.34 11.24
C TYR A 42 4.67 -8.37 12.28
N GLU A 43 3.36 -8.45 12.48
CA GLU A 43 2.74 -9.52 13.25
C GLU A 43 2.03 -10.48 12.30
N GLN A 44 2.36 -11.75 12.41
CA GLN A 44 1.72 -12.82 11.65
C GLN A 44 1.09 -13.78 12.64
N ASN A 45 -0.25 -13.84 12.65
CA ASN A 45 -1.01 -14.72 13.53
C ASN A 45 -0.54 -14.62 15.00
N ASP A 46 -0.57 -13.39 15.53
CA ASP A 46 -0.15 -13.03 16.89
C ASP A 46 1.36 -13.24 17.21
N SER A 47 2.16 -13.60 16.21
CA SER A 47 3.62 -13.72 16.36
C SER A 47 4.33 -12.55 15.71
N ASP A 48 5.22 -11.90 16.45
CA ASP A 48 6.08 -10.84 15.92
C ASP A 48 7.23 -11.45 15.11
N ILE A 49 7.21 -11.21 13.79
CA ILE A 49 8.27 -11.67 12.89
C ILE A 49 9.05 -10.51 12.26
N THR A 50 9.00 -9.33 12.88
CA THR A 50 9.68 -8.13 12.39
C THR A 50 11.17 -8.37 12.12
N SER A 51 11.84 -9.13 12.97
CA SER A 51 13.26 -9.43 12.82
C SER A 51 13.61 -10.19 11.56
N SER A 52 12.66 -10.90 10.96
CA SER A 52 12.86 -11.59 9.68
C SER A 52 13.11 -10.63 8.52
N PHE A 53 12.68 -9.37 8.65
CA PHE A 53 12.88 -8.32 7.65
C PHE A 53 14.07 -7.42 7.95
N SER A 54 14.88 -7.76 8.93
CA SER A 54 16.06 -6.98 9.31
C SER A 54 17.02 -6.83 8.13
N GLY A 55 17.41 -5.59 7.85
CA GLY A 55 18.31 -5.28 6.73
C GLY A 55 17.64 -5.12 5.37
N TYR A 56 16.34 -5.40 5.24
CA TYR A 56 15.62 -5.14 4.01
C TYR A 56 15.18 -3.67 3.88
N LEU A 57 15.43 -3.11 2.70
CA LEU A 57 14.91 -1.82 2.28
C LEU A 57 14.03 -1.99 1.04
N PHE A 58 12.97 -1.23 0.97
CA PHE A 58 11.98 -1.30 -0.10
C PHE A 58 11.90 0.04 -0.82
N LYS A 59 11.94 -0.01 -2.14
CA LYS A 59 11.72 1.14 -3.00
C LYS A 59 10.51 0.90 -3.90
N PHE A 60 9.55 1.79 -3.83
CA PHE A 60 8.36 1.77 -4.67
C PHE A 60 8.54 2.78 -5.80
N ASP A 61 8.37 2.33 -7.03
CA ASP A 61 8.48 3.17 -8.20
C ASP A 61 7.09 3.46 -8.82
N ALA A 62 6.95 4.62 -9.44
CA ALA A 62 5.70 5.06 -10.05
C ALA A 62 5.23 4.16 -11.22
N ASN A 63 6.11 3.33 -11.77
CA ASN A 63 5.79 2.34 -12.81
C ASN A 63 5.22 1.03 -12.22
N ASN A 64 4.79 1.02 -10.96
CA ASN A 64 4.22 -0.12 -10.26
C ASN A 64 5.21 -1.27 -9.97
N THR A 65 6.51 -0.97 -9.94
CA THR A 65 7.51 -1.92 -9.45
C THR A 65 7.90 -1.59 -8.01
N VAL A 66 8.22 -2.63 -7.24
CA VAL A 66 8.80 -2.51 -5.91
C VAL A 66 10.09 -3.33 -5.87
N THR A 67 11.15 -2.74 -5.34
CA THR A 67 12.45 -3.40 -5.22
C THR A 67 12.75 -3.60 -3.74
N ALA A 68 13.00 -4.85 -3.36
CA ALA A 68 13.47 -5.23 -2.03
C ALA A 68 14.96 -5.52 -2.08
N THR A 69 15.72 -4.81 -1.28
CA THR A 69 17.18 -5.00 -1.18
C THR A 69 17.53 -5.40 0.25
N GLY A 70 18.12 -6.57 0.41
CA GLY A 70 18.55 -7.10 1.71
C GLY A 70 19.91 -7.78 1.57
N GLY A 71 20.92 -7.29 2.30
CA GLY A 71 22.29 -7.78 2.16
C GLY A 71 22.79 -7.62 0.73
N ASN A 72 23.19 -8.74 0.11
CA ASN A 72 23.64 -8.78 -1.28
C ASN A 72 22.56 -9.19 -2.28
N THR A 73 21.31 -9.28 -1.85
CA THR A 73 20.19 -9.76 -2.65
C THR A 73 19.25 -8.61 -3.00
N THR A 74 18.86 -8.54 -4.27
CA THR A 74 17.85 -7.62 -4.76
C THR A 74 16.74 -8.42 -5.45
N VAL A 75 15.51 -8.23 -5.00
CA VAL A 75 14.32 -8.87 -5.57
C VAL A 75 13.37 -7.78 -6.04
N THR A 76 12.92 -7.88 -7.28
CA THR A 76 11.94 -6.97 -7.85
C THR A 76 10.57 -7.64 -7.86
N GLY A 77 9.58 -6.92 -7.38
CA GLY A 77 8.18 -7.31 -7.41
C GLY A 77 7.33 -6.23 -8.05
N GLN A 78 6.02 -6.38 -7.90
CA GLN A 78 5.03 -5.42 -8.37
C GLN A 78 4.19 -4.93 -7.21
N TRP A 79 3.69 -3.71 -7.32
CA TRP A 79 2.74 -3.15 -6.38
C TRP A 79 1.63 -2.42 -7.12
N SER A 80 0.48 -2.35 -6.49
CA SER A 80 -0.66 -1.59 -6.97
C SER A 80 -1.44 -1.04 -5.78
N ASP A 81 -2.23 -0.02 -6.02
CA ASP A 81 -3.10 0.56 -5.01
C ASP A 81 -4.54 0.67 -5.52
N ASN A 82 -5.47 0.69 -4.59
CA ASN A 82 -6.87 1.01 -4.83
C ASN A 82 -7.29 2.05 -3.79
N ILE A 83 -7.39 3.30 -4.22
CA ILE A 83 -7.69 4.41 -3.33
C ILE A 83 -9.10 4.30 -2.73
N ASN A 84 -10.07 3.80 -3.50
CA ASN A 84 -11.45 3.65 -3.03
C ASN A 84 -11.58 2.60 -1.92
N ALA A 85 -10.85 1.50 -2.05
CA ALA A 85 -10.80 0.43 -1.06
C ALA A 85 -9.77 0.69 0.05
N ARG A 86 -8.89 1.68 -0.11
CA ARG A 86 -7.75 1.98 0.77
C ARG A 86 -6.83 0.78 0.90
N THR A 87 -6.53 0.11 -0.20
CA THR A 87 -5.68 -1.07 -0.21
C THR A 87 -4.44 -0.87 -1.06
N VAL A 88 -3.38 -1.56 -0.67
CA VAL A 88 -2.15 -1.73 -1.46
C VAL A 88 -1.87 -3.22 -1.56
N THR A 89 -1.57 -3.67 -2.77
CA THR A 89 -1.19 -5.05 -3.06
C THR A 89 0.28 -5.09 -3.45
N ALA A 90 1.04 -6.01 -2.86
CA ALA A 90 2.40 -6.31 -3.26
C ALA A 90 2.51 -7.75 -3.73
N ASP A 91 3.36 -8.00 -4.72
CA ASP A 91 3.63 -9.33 -5.26
C ASP A 91 5.10 -9.47 -5.64
N PHE A 92 5.83 -10.20 -4.81
CA PHE A 92 7.18 -10.68 -5.09
C PHE A 92 7.09 -12.11 -5.60
N ALA A 93 6.74 -12.28 -6.88
CA ALA A 93 6.48 -13.59 -7.47
C ALA A 93 7.66 -14.55 -7.31
N GLY A 94 7.41 -15.72 -6.73
CA GLY A 94 8.43 -16.76 -6.52
C GLY A 94 9.46 -16.45 -5.44
N ALA A 95 9.27 -15.38 -4.66
CA ALA A 95 10.21 -15.04 -3.59
C ALA A 95 10.08 -15.99 -2.40
N ALA A 96 11.24 -16.23 -1.76
CA ALA A 96 11.29 -16.96 -0.50
C ALA A 96 10.91 -16.06 0.69
N ALA A 97 10.72 -16.66 1.86
CA ALA A 97 10.55 -15.90 3.09
C ALA A 97 11.78 -15.00 3.35
N PRO A 98 11.62 -13.80 3.90
CA PRO A 98 10.36 -13.24 4.42
C PRO A 98 9.52 -12.52 3.36
N LEU A 99 10.03 -12.25 2.16
CA LEU A 99 9.35 -11.43 1.15
C LEU A 99 7.99 -12.00 0.72
N VAL A 100 7.87 -13.32 0.67
CA VAL A 100 6.59 -13.99 0.33
C VAL A 100 5.46 -13.61 1.29
N TYR A 101 5.75 -13.22 2.51
CA TYR A 101 4.75 -12.81 3.49
C TYR A 101 4.14 -11.45 3.19
N LEU A 102 4.76 -10.66 2.30
CA LEU A 102 4.22 -9.37 1.84
C LEU A 102 3.28 -9.51 0.65
N ASN A 103 3.19 -10.70 0.03
CA ASN A 103 2.35 -10.99 -1.14
C ASN A 103 0.88 -11.09 -0.74
N GLU A 104 0.30 -9.95 -0.38
CA GLU A 104 -1.06 -9.82 0.12
C GLU A 104 -1.68 -8.50 -0.36
N THR A 105 -2.98 -8.41 -0.22
CA THR A 105 -3.68 -7.13 -0.32
C THR A 105 -3.86 -6.55 1.07
N TRP A 106 -3.18 -5.46 1.32
CA TRP A 106 -3.11 -4.80 2.61
C TRP A 106 -4.10 -3.65 2.68
N THR A 107 -4.96 -3.65 3.70
CA THR A 107 -5.84 -2.51 3.99
C THR A 107 -5.08 -1.51 4.84
N ILE A 108 -4.94 -0.29 4.35
CA ILE A 108 -4.28 0.79 5.08
C ILE A 108 -5.15 1.23 6.25
N THR A 109 -4.63 1.11 7.45
CA THR A 109 -5.30 1.53 8.69
C THR A 109 -4.87 2.92 9.13
N ASP A 110 -3.64 3.30 8.81
CA ASP A 110 -3.09 4.61 9.15
C ASP A 110 -1.96 4.97 8.19
N SER A 111 -1.84 6.26 7.85
CA SER A 111 -0.80 6.72 6.93
C SER A 111 -0.35 8.14 7.26
N TYR A 112 0.97 8.31 7.32
CA TYR A 112 1.67 9.57 7.46
C TYR A 112 2.72 9.69 6.36
N THR A 113 3.39 10.81 6.27
CA THR A 113 4.45 11.03 5.26
C THR A 113 5.65 10.12 5.42
N ASP A 114 5.87 9.58 6.60
CA ASP A 114 7.04 8.76 6.97
C ASP A 114 6.68 7.38 7.54
N SER A 115 5.40 7.05 7.64
CA SER A 115 4.95 5.75 8.16
C SER A 115 3.60 5.33 7.58
N VAL A 116 3.44 4.03 7.39
CA VAL A 116 2.18 3.42 6.95
C VAL A 116 1.92 2.19 7.79
N SER A 117 0.71 2.08 8.32
CA SER A 117 0.22 0.88 9.00
C SER A 117 -0.88 0.23 8.17
N ALA A 118 -0.87 -1.09 8.12
CA ALA A 118 -1.81 -1.87 7.32
C ALA A 118 -2.13 -3.20 7.98
N LYS A 119 -3.23 -3.80 7.57
CA LYS A 119 -3.63 -5.14 7.98
C LYS A 119 -4.09 -5.98 6.80
N CYS A 120 -3.91 -7.27 6.91
CA CYS A 120 -4.44 -8.26 6.00
C CYS A 120 -5.23 -9.31 6.80
N VAL A 121 -6.47 -9.56 6.40
CA VAL A 121 -7.34 -10.55 7.05
C VAL A 121 -7.43 -11.78 6.16
N ASP A 122 -6.94 -12.91 6.63
CA ASP A 122 -7.15 -14.21 6.01
C ASP A 122 -8.47 -14.79 6.55
N THR A 123 -9.51 -14.72 5.71
CA THR A 123 -10.85 -15.20 6.08
C THR A 123 -10.94 -16.74 6.13
N VAL A 124 -10.02 -17.44 5.49
CA VAL A 124 -9.99 -18.91 5.48
C VAL A 124 -9.41 -19.45 6.78
N ASN A 125 -8.29 -18.88 7.22
CA ASN A 125 -7.59 -19.31 8.43
C ASN A 125 -7.98 -18.50 9.67
N HIS A 126 -8.86 -17.51 9.52
CA HIS A 126 -9.28 -16.60 10.58
C HIS A 126 -8.11 -15.88 11.29
N THR A 127 -7.10 -15.53 10.52
CA THR A 127 -5.91 -14.83 11.02
C THR A 127 -5.87 -13.40 10.53
N THR A 128 -5.27 -12.51 11.30
CA THR A 128 -5.00 -11.14 10.91
C THR A 128 -3.52 -10.86 11.03
N ASN A 129 -2.95 -10.36 9.95
CA ASN A 129 -1.57 -9.92 9.90
C ASN A 129 -1.52 -8.38 9.95
N PHE A 130 -0.56 -7.85 10.68
CA PHE A 130 -0.34 -6.41 10.79
C PHE A 130 1.05 -6.06 10.26
N LEU A 131 1.11 -4.98 9.50
CA LEU A 131 2.34 -4.48 8.89
C LEU A 131 2.50 -2.99 9.21
N GLN A 132 3.69 -2.60 9.61
CA GLN A 132 4.08 -1.21 9.70
C GLN A 132 5.35 -0.97 8.89
N LEU A 133 5.27 -0.02 7.97
CA LEU A 133 6.42 0.48 7.21
C LEU A 133 6.79 1.86 7.71
N LYS A 134 8.08 2.13 7.77
CA LYS A 134 8.61 3.47 8.05
C LYS A 134 9.68 3.84 7.03
N LYS A 135 9.82 5.14 6.78
CA LYS A 135 10.93 5.66 5.97
C LYS A 135 12.24 5.60 6.74
N GLN A 136 13.30 5.29 5.99
CA GLN A 136 14.67 5.32 6.49
C GLN A 136 15.11 6.76 6.71
#